data_979568052a0ecb927acca1597c15635a
#
_entry.id   979568052a0ecb927acca1597c15635a
#
_cell.length_a   1.000
_cell.length_b   1.000
_cell.length_c   1.000
_cell.angle_alpha   90.00
_cell.angle_beta   90.00
_cell.angle_gamma   90.00
#
_symmetry.space_group_name_H-M   'P 1'
#
loop_
_entity.id
_entity.type
_entity.pdbx_description
1 polymer ?
#
loop_
_entity_poly.entity_id
_entity_poly.type
_entity_poly.pdbx_seq_one_letter_code
_entity_poly.pdbx_strand_id
1 'polypeptide(L)' 'MYVLKLTKEEIEAVKSKIYLSEMQERILEYRLKEYSITKMAQLENCSEPTISRQIHKIKEKIKKVL' A
#
# COMPACT_ATOMS: atom_id res chain seq x y z
N MET A 1 0.43 -12.63 10.39
CA MET A 1 0.16 -11.25 9.94
C MET A 1 -0.02 -11.21 8.43
N TYR A 2 -1.06 -10.55 7.99
CA TYR A 2 -1.30 -10.43 6.56
C TYR A 2 -0.26 -9.51 5.91
N VAL A 3 0.37 -9.98 4.87
CA VAL A 3 1.33 -9.18 4.11
C VAL A 3 0.75 -8.91 2.73
N LEU A 4 0.74 -7.63 2.37
CA LEU A 4 0.26 -7.21 1.05
C LEU A 4 1.33 -7.55 0.01
N LYS A 5 1.21 -8.72 -0.60
CA LYS A 5 2.15 -9.17 -1.64
C LYS A 5 1.48 -9.10 -2.99
N LEU A 6 1.88 -8.14 -3.78
CA LEU A 6 1.38 -7.96 -5.14
C LEU A 6 2.56 -7.82 -6.08
N THR A 7 2.41 -8.36 -7.29
CA THR A 7 3.40 -8.13 -8.33
C THR A 7 3.20 -6.72 -8.89
N LYS A 8 4.19 -6.23 -9.61
CA LYS A 8 4.10 -4.92 -10.25
C LYS A 8 2.89 -4.85 -11.19
N GLU A 9 2.65 -5.93 -11.93
CA GLU A 9 1.50 -6.02 -12.85
C GLU A 9 0.18 -5.96 -12.12
N GLU A 10 0.08 -6.66 -10.97
CA GLU A 10 -1.12 -6.63 -10.16
C GLU A 10 -1.38 -5.23 -9.59
N ILE A 11 -0.32 -4.55 -9.15
CA ILE A 11 -0.44 -3.19 -8.63
C ILE A 11 -0.94 -2.25 -9.72
N GLU A 12 -0.43 -2.35 -10.94
CA GLU A 12 -0.89 -1.52 -12.04
C GLU A 12 -2.35 -1.79 -12.38
N ALA A 13 -2.76 -3.06 -12.36
CA ALA A 13 -4.16 -3.42 -12.58
C ALA A 13 -5.06 -2.84 -11.49
N VAL A 14 -4.63 -2.90 -10.24
CA VAL A 14 -5.38 -2.33 -9.13
C VAL A 14 -5.51 -0.82 -9.28
N LYS A 15 -4.41 -0.15 -9.62
CA LYS A 15 -4.42 1.32 -9.81
C LYS A 15 -5.38 1.76 -10.91
N SER A 16 -5.59 0.93 -11.92
CA SER A 16 -6.51 1.26 -13.01
C SER A 16 -7.97 1.03 -12.63
N LYS A 17 -8.25 0.22 -11.62
CA LYS A 17 -9.61 -0.17 -11.23
C LYS A 17 -10.14 0.58 -10.02
N ILE A 18 -9.27 1.06 -9.15
CA ILE A 18 -9.68 1.74 -7.92
C ILE A 18 -8.91 3.03 -7.77
N TYR A 19 -9.54 3.97 -7.09
CA TYR A 19 -8.86 5.21 -6.73
C TYR A 19 -7.96 4.98 -5.52
N LEU A 20 -6.72 5.43 -5.63
CA LEU A 20 -5.77 5.43 -4.52
C LEU A 20 -5.26 6.87 -4.33
N SER A 21 -5.12 7.29 -3.07
CA SER A 21 -4.50 8.56 -2.77
C SER A 21 -3.01 8.50 -3.13
N GLU A 22 -2.37 9.66 -3.23
CA GLU A 22 -0.94 9.71 -3.52
C GLU A 22 -0.13 8.92 -2.49
N MET A 23 -0.48 9.05 -1.21
CA MET A 23 0.19 8.30 -0.16
C MET A 23 -0.01 6.79 -0.33
N GLN A 24 -1.23 6.37 -0.68
CA GLN A 24 -1.52 4.96 -0.89
C GLN A 24 -0.74 4.39 -2.07
N GLU A 25 -0.62 5.16 -3.14
CA GLU A 25 0.20 4.74 -4.28
C GLU A 25 1.66 4.59 -3.90
N ARG A 26 2.20 5.54 -3.12
CA ARG A 26 3.57 5.45 -2.65
C ARG A 26 3.79 4.24 -1.76
N ILE A 27 2.82 3.92 -0.90
CA ILE A 27 2.93 2.75 -0.03
C ILE A 27 3.01 1.47 -0.86
N LEU A 28 2.22 1.36 -1.93
CA LEU A 28 2.32 0.20 -2.81
C LEU A 28 3.70 0.10 -3.48
N GLU A 29 4.24 1.23 -3.92
CA GLU A 29 5.59 1.26 -4.48
C GLU A 29 6.64 0.82 -3.47
N TYR A 30 6.50 1.28 -2.21
CA TYR A 30 7.40 0.87 -1.14
C TYR A 30 7.32 -0.64 -0.90
N ARG A 31 6.12 -1.21 -0.98
CA ARG A 31 5.96 -2.67 -0.80
C ARG A 31 6.63 -3.45 -1.91
N LEU A 32 6.61 -2.93 -3.13
CA LEU A 32 7.36 -3.55 -4.23
C LEU A 32 8.84 -3.60 -3.94
N LYS A 33 9.36 -2.58 -3.24
CA LYS A 33 10.75 -2.52 -2.84
C LYS A 33 11.02 -3.28 -1.53
N GLU A 34 10.00 -3.90 -0.97
CA GLU A 34 10.08 -4.67 0.27
C GLU A 34 10.49 -3.84 1.48
N TYR A 35 10.11 -2.57 1.51
CA TYR A 35 10.37 -1.71 2.64
C TYR A 35 9.50 -2.09 3.83
N SER A 36 10.04 -1.97 5.04
CA SER A 36 9.29 -2.22 6.27
C SER A 36 8.33 -1.07 6.57
N ILE A 37 7.37 -1.33 7.48
CA ILE A 37 6.45 -0.29 7.94
C ILE A 37 7.22 0.86 8.59
N THR A 38 8.28 0.53 9.36
CA THR A 38 9.14 1.53 9.98
C THR A 38 9.77 2.43 8.92
N LYS A 39 10.29 1.84 7.84
CA LYS A 39 10.89 2.61 6.75
C LYS A 39 9.87 3.49 6.06
N MET A 40 8.68 2.96 5.79
CA MET A 40 7.62 3.74 5.16
C MET A 40 7.22 4.93 6.01
N ALA A 41 7.08 4.73 7.33
CA ALA A 41 6.73 5.81 8.25
C ALA A 41 7.77 6.91 8.22
N GLN A 42 9.04 6.55 8.16
CA GLN A 42 10.13 7.52 8.06
C GLN A 42 10.05 8.31 6.77
N LEU A 43 9.84 7.62 5.65
CA LEU A 43 9.77 8.26 4.34
C LEU A 43 8.55 9.17 4.20
N GLU A 44 7.42 8.79 4.80
CA GLU A 44 6.20 9.59 4.75
C GLU A 44 6.10 10.58 5.90
N ASN A 45 7.09 10.59 6.79
CA ASN A 45 7.14 11.50 7.92
C ASN A 45 5.87 11.39 8.79
N CYS A 46 5.49 10.16 9.11
CA CYS A 46 4.32 9.87 9.93
C CYS A 46 4.59 8.69 10.86
N SER A 47 3.61 8.34 11.69
CA SER A 47 3.75 7.23 12.62
C SER A 47 3.48 5.88 11.93
N GLU A 48 4.00 4.79 12.53
CA GLU A 48 3.73 3.45 12.04
C GLU A 48 2.23 3.09 12.05
N PRO A 49 1.46 3.44 13.11
CA PRO A 49 0.03 3.22 13.07
C PRO A 49 -0.68 3.89 11.89
N THR A 50 -0.21 5.05 11.46
CA THR A 50 -0.77 5.73 10.29
C THR A 50 -0.55 4.89 9.03
N ILE A 51 0.67 4.36 8.86
CA ILE A 51 0.98 3.49 7.72
C ILE A 51 0.12 2.22 7.78
N SER A 52 0.00 1.60 8.93
CA SER A 52 -0.81 0.40 9.10
C SER A 52 -2.27 0.63 8.70
N ARG A 53 -2.83 1.77 9.09
CA ARG A 53 -4.20 2.13 8.71
C ARG A 53 -4.34 2.30 7.20
N GLN A 54 -3.35 2.93 6.56
CA GLN A 54 -3.39 3.10 5.11
C GLN A 54 -3.29 1.75 4.39
N ILE A 55 -2.44 0.87 4.87
CA ILE A 55 -2.33 -0.48 4.31
C ILE A 55 -3.67 -1.21 4.43
N HIS A 56 -4.33 -1.10 5.57
CA HIS A 56 -5.65 -1.72 5.77
C HIS A 56 -6.67 -1.18 4.77
N LYS A 57 -6.70 0.12 4.57
CA LYS A 57 -7.60 0.74 3.60
C LYS A 57 -7.32 0.26 2.17
N ILE A 58 -6.05 0.12 1.82
CA ILE A 58 -5.65 -0.38 0.51
C ILE A 58 -6.16 -1.82 0.33
N LYS A 59 -5.97 -2.67 1.34
CA LYS A 59 -6.44 -4.05 1.29
C LYS A 59 -7.95 -4.12 1.07
N GLU A 60 -8.70 -3.28 1.77
CA GLU A 60 -10.16 -3.26 1.61
C GLU A 60 -10.57 -2.86 0.20
N LYS A 61 -9.88 -1.89 -0.38
CA LYS A 61 -10.15 -1.49 -1.75
C LYS A 61 -9.82 -2.61 -2.75
N ILE A 62 -8.71 -3.31 -2.53
CA ILE A 62 -8.29 -4.40 -3.40
C ILE A 62 -9.30 -5.56 -3.34
N LYS A 63 -9.79 -5.88 -2.16
CA LYS A 63 -10.78 -6.96 -2.01
C LYS A 63 -12.03 -6.74 -2.85
N LYS A 64 -12.40 -5.49 -3.08
CA LYS A 64 -13.60 -5.16 -3.85
C LYS A 64 -13.44 -5.40 -5.35
N VAL A 65 -12.21 -5.47 -5.84
CA VAL A 65 -11.95 -5.62 -7.28
C VAL A 65 -11.27 -6.94 -7.64
N LEU A 66 -10.80 -7.67 -6.64
CA LEU A 66 -10.27 -9.01 -6.81
C LEU A 66 -11.26 -10.03 -6.23
#